data_3ee8c43af9f0008df17554c35bd94c5c
#
_entry.id   3ee8c43af9f0008df17554c35bd94c5c
#
_cell.length_a   1.000
_cell.length_b   1.000
_cell.length_c   1.000
_cell.angle_alpha   90.00
_cell.angle_beta   90.00
_cell.angle_gamma   90.00
#
_symmetry.space_group_name_H-M   'P 1'
#
loop_
_entity.id
_entity.type
_entity.pdbx_description
1 polymer ?
#
loop_
_entity_poly.entity_id
_entity_poly.type
_entity_poly.pdbx_seq_one_letter_code
_entity_poly.pdbx_strand_id
1 'polypeptide(L)'
;REAQTSHELILTASDGGNPVRTGTALIQIIVTDANDNLPVFTEVLYTVSISENTAVGSVVLCVNATDKDEGINAQITYSFSKTSESSLNKSMFSINPTTGEIKTEKQLNFEGTRNYELSVQAKDGGGFVTHSKVLIEITDENDNAPEISIASLSTPVPEDSAPGSVIALIEVHDQDSGKNGEVDCQILGTAPFQLVSSSSRYYRIITTGSLDREKVPWYNITILAVDRGFPQLSSNKCVTLDISDVNDNPPVFMESTYIAFLPENNLPGASIYRMHAFDIDTGSNAKITYSISETNTMSPYFSINIETGVLYAQQSFDYEQHKQFQMEIMAKDNGFPSMTSNTTLLIHIIDRNDNTPNILYPSTQTGGSSCFEMVPFASEQGSLVTKVVAVDADSGHNSWLFYHFIHTPEPLPFSIAQHTGEIRTSRVFQEKDVMKYKVVVMVKDNGDPSLSATVTMNFVVADHFQQVMPNKGNHFREEDTQSNLQIYLVIGVALISLLFVLTVVLVIISKCKESEPLPNIGPIGTHLYSQVDPGMLSKFNHGTLPLPYSYNVCVAMDSSEGDFTFIKADQNVPIDNLIDADDSGFGNENIKDTLSPSNTVQVS
;
A
#
# COMPACT_ATOMS: atom_id res chain seq x y z
N ARG A 1 -97.20 -13.47 -29.79
CA ARG A 1 -96.91 -14.92 -29.74
C ARG A 1 -96.41 -15.33 -28.35
N GLU A 2 -95.62 -14.59 -27.72
CA GLU A 2 -95.00 -14.91 -26.43
C GLU A 2 -96.05 -15.03 -25.29
N ALA A 3 -97.17 -14.32 -25.40
CA ALA A 3 -98.30 -14.40 -24.48
C ALA A 3 -99.26 -15.54 -24.81
N GLN A 4 -99.48 -15.84 -26.12
CA GLN A 4 -100.44 -16.84 -26.55
C GLN A 4 -100.10 -17.32 -28.01
N THR A 5 -99.75 -18.56 -28.15
CA THR A 5 -99.28 -19.17 -29.43
C THR A 5 -100.41 -19.60 -30.34
N SER A 6 -101.63 -19.76 -29.85
CA SER A 6 -102.83 -20.11 -30.68
C SER A 6 -104.09 -19.57 -30.07
N HIS A 7 -105.03 -19.28 -30.93
CA HIS A 7 -106.40 -18.89 -30.58
C HIS A 7 -107.38 -19.91 -31.17
N GLU A 8 -108.32 -20.37 -30.37
CA GLU A 8 -109.41 -21.24 -30.84
C GLU A 8 -110.67 -20.42 -30.88
N LEU A 9 -111.31 -20.34 -32.06
CA LEU A 9 -112.53 -19.66 -32.26
C LEU A 9 -113.58 -20.71 -32.66
N ILE A 10 -114.71 -20.65 -32.02
CA ILE A 10 -115.90 -21.45 -32.43
C ILE A 10 -116.77 -20.64 -33.35
N LEU A 11 -116.78 -20.94 -34.59
CA LEU A 11 -117.74 -20.36 -35.59
C LEU A 11 -119.05 -21.07 -35.47
N THR A 12 -120.11 -20.42 -35.13
CA THR A 12 -121.46 -20.95 -35.08
C THR A 12 -122.29 -20.40 -36.18
N ALA A 13 -122.72 -21.25 -37.09
CA ALA A 13 -123.71 -20.92 -38.10
C ALA A 13 -125.10 -21.35 -37.64
N SER A 14 -126.06 -20.43 -37.69
CA SER A 14 -127.44 -20.70 -37.31
C SER A 14 -128.34 -20.44 -38.47
N ASP A 15 -129.24 -21.39 -38.77
CA ASP A 15 -130.27 -21.23 -39.83
C ASP A 15 -131.48 -20.39 -39.31
N GLY A 16 -132.33 -19.86 -40.17
CA GLY A 16 -133.55 -19.13 -39.88
C GLY A 16 -134.75 -20.02 -39.64
N GLY A 17 -134.59 -21.34 -39.53
CA GLY A 17 -135.68 -22.27 -39.32
C GLY A 17 -136.30 -22.33 -37.95
N ASN A 18 -137.51 -22.89 -37.87
CA ASN A 18 -138.20 -23.14 -36.60
C ASN A 18 -138.48 -24.66 -36.44
N PRO A 19 -137.77 -25.37 -35.65
CA PRO A 19 -136.73 -24.96 -34.64
C PRO A 19 -135.44 -24.56 -35.34
N VAL A 20 -134.71 -23.57 -34.78
CA VAL A 20 -133.38 -23.12 -35.21
C VAL A 20 -132.35 -24.29 -35.07
N ARG A 21 -131.69 -24.55 -36.17
CA ARG A 21 -130.59 -25.50 -36.16
C ARG A 21 -129.26 -24.75 -36.23
N THR A 22 -128.34 -25.16 -35.45
CA THR A 22 -127.01 -24.57 -35.37
C THR A 22 -125.93 -25.61 -35.75
N GLY A 23 -124.95 -25.21 -36.54
CA GLY A 23 -123.74 -25.96 -36.82
C GLY A 23 -122.56 -25.19 -36.33
N THR A 24 -121.60 -25.85 -35.74
CA THR A 24 -120.38 -25.23 -35.19
C THR A 24 -119.14 -25.78 -35.93
N ALA A 25 -118.16 -24.88 -36.23
CA ALA A 25 -116.85 -25.23 -36.74
C ALA A 25 -115.80 -24.59 -35.83
N LEU A 26 -114.79 -25.35 -35.51
CA LEU A 26 -113.58 -24.90 -34.73
C LEU A 26 -112.61 -24.27 -35.71
N ILE A 27 -112.20 -23.03 -35.50
CA ILE A 27 -111.10 -22.37 -36.25
C ILE A 27 -109.94 -22.21 -35.24
N GLN A 28 -108.87 -22.84 -35.51
CA GLN A 28 -107.60 -22.74 -34.82
C GLN A 28 -106.72 -21.72 -35.57
N ILE A 29 -106.42 -20.57 -34.91
CA ILE A 29 -105.48 -19.60 -35.44
C ILE A 29 -104.15 -19.83 -34.76
N ILE A 30 -103.12 -20.24 -35.49
CA ILE A 30 -101.79 -20.34 -35.02
C ILE A 30 -101.04 -19.01 -35.27
N VAL A 31 -100.57 -18.34 -34.23
CA VAL A 31 -99.75 -17.13 -34.40
C VAL A 31 -98.34 -17.59 -34.81
N THR A 32 -97.90 -17.25 -35.95
CA THR A 32 -96.52 -17.53 -36.44
C THR A 32 -95.58 -16.55 -35.74
N ASP A 33 -94.37 -17.06 -35.46
CA ASP A 33 -93.33 -16.26 -34.85
C ASP A 33 -92.81 -15.18 -35.78
N ALA A 34 -92.55 -13.98 -35.28
CA ALA A 34 -91.90 -12.85 -35.91
C ALA A 34 -90.71 -12.45 -35.03
N ASN A 35 -89.61 -12.11 -35.56
CA ASN A 35 -88.43 -11.64 -34.78
C ASN A 35 -88.68 -10.23 -34.31
N ASP A 36 -89.32 -10.07 -33.15
CA ASP A 36 -89.67 -8.77 -32.56
C ASP A 36 -89.13 -8.56 -31.14
N ASN A 37 -88.40 -9.56 -30.55
CA ASN A 37 -87.71 -9.45 -29.31
C ASN A 37 -86.17 -9.46 -29.58
N LEU A 38 -85.45 -8.70 -28.79
CA LEU A 38 -83.98 -8.73 -28.81
C LEU A 38 -83.49 -9.73 -27.77
N PRO A 39 -82.35 -10.42 -28.01
CA PRO A 39 -81.69 -11.17 -26.97
C PRO A 39 -81.38 -10.30 -25.74
N VAL A 40 -81.60 -10.80 -24.57
CA VAL A 40 -81.35 -10.08 -23.28
C VAL A 40 -80.31 -10.86 -22.48
N PHE A 41 -79.15 -10.24 -22.24
CA PHE A 41 -78.15 -10.81 -21.37
C PHE A 41 -78.68 -10.85 -19.90
N THR A 42 -78.28 -11.89 -19.18
CA THR A 42 -78.58 -12.04 -17.73
C THR A 42 -77.92 -10.94 -16.90
N GLU A 43 -76.74 -10.45 -17.34
CA GLU A 43 -76.01 -9.41 -16.68
C GLU A 43 -75.60 -8.32 -17.69
N VAL A 44 -75.61 -7.06 -17.22
CA VAL A 44 -75.11 -5.93 -18.02
C VAL A 44 -73.59 -5.87 -18.02
N LEU A 45 -72.96 -6.38 -16.93
CA LEU A 45 -71.51 -6.46 -16.73
C LEU A 45 -71.19 -7.79 -16.02
N TYR A 46 -70.45 -8.63 -16.68
CA TYR A 46 -69.86 -9.82 -16.10
C TYR A 46 -68.49 -9.49 -15.55
N THR A 47 -68.19 -9.85 -14.29
CA THR A 47 -66.89 -9.68 -13.64
C THR A 47 -66.38 -11.05 -13.16
N VAL A 48 -65.09 -11.30 -13.40
CA VAL A 48 -64.46 -12.51 -12.95
C VAL A 48 -62.98 -12.22 -12.63
N SER A 49 -62.45 -12.83 -11.57
CA SER A 49 -61.03 -12.80 -11.23
C SER A 49 -60.45 -14.20 -11.50
N ILE A 50 -59.35 -14.23 -12.21
CA ILE A 50 -58.64 -15.47 -12.57
C ILE A 50 -57.14 -15.30 -12.33
N SER A 51 -56.48 -16.39 -11.93
CA SER A 51 -55.03 -16.45 -11.74
C SER A 51 -54.34 -16.35 -13.13
N GLU A 52 -53.25 -15.59 -13.21
CA GLU A 52 -52.42 -15.53 -14.41
C GLU A 52 -51.88 -16.90 -14.83
N ASN A 53 -51.62 -17.80 -13.85
CA ASN A 53 -51.16 -19.17 -14.08
C ASN A 53 -52.29 -20.09 -14.57
N THR A 54 -53.47 -19.54 -14.91
CA THR A 54 -54.56 -20.29 -15.47
C THR A 54 -54.14 -20.92 -16.81
N ALA A 55 -54.31 -22.23 -16.91
CA ALA A 55 -53.91 -23.00 -18.10
C ALA A 55 -54.64 -22.50 -19.36
N VAL A 56 -53.93 -22.47 -20.49
CA VAL A 56 -54.51 -22.17 -21.81
C VAL A 56 -55.62 -23.12 -22.13
N GLY A 57 -56.77 -22.63 -22.64
CA GLY A 57 -57.99 -23.38 -22.90
C GLY A 57 -58.95 -23.51 -21.76
N SER A 58 -58.64 -22.98 -20.56
CA SER A 58 -59.51 -22.98 -19.41
C SER A 58 -60.74 -22.09 -19.63
N VAL A 59 -61.90 -22.50 -19.12
CA VAL A 59 -63.10 -21.70 -19.14
C VAL A 59 -62.98 -20.60 -18.05
N VAL A 60 -63.11 -19.36 -18.48
CA VAL A 60 -63.04 -18.18 -17.63
C VAL A 60 -64.42 -17.89 -17.00
N LEU A 61 -65.41 -17.79 -17.86
CA LEU A 61 -66.80 -17.59 -17.47
C LEU A 61 -67.71 -17.95 -18.67
N CYS A 62 -69.01 -18.05 -18.40
CA CYS A 62 -70.05 -18.28 -19.43
C CYS A 62 -70.99 -17.08 -19.40
N VAL A 63 -71.15 -16.41 -20.53
CA VAL A 63 -72.17 -15.38 -20.72
C VAL A 63 -73.44 -16.03 -21.19
N ASN A 64 -74.56 -15.55 -20.69
CA ASN A 64 -75.89 -16.13 -21.02
C ASN A 64 -76.87 -15.01 -21.41
N ALA A 65 -77.58 -15.23 -22.49
CA ALA A 65 -78.66 -14.37 -22.95
C ALA A 65 -79.88 -15.23 -23.24
N THR A 66 -81.07 -14.64 -23.11
CA THR A 66 -82.33 -15.28 -23.38
C THR A 66 -83.09 -14.46 -24.42
N ASP A 67 -83.81 -15.15 -25.28
CA ASP A 67 -84.72 -14.53 -26.23
C ASP A 67 -86.13 -15.06 -26.01
N LYS A 68 -87.12 -14.22 -26.20
CA LYS A 68 -88.53 -14.58 -26.02
C LYS A 68 -89.17 -15.15 -27.26
N ASP A 69 -88.53 -14.98 -28.44
CA ASP A 69 -89.03 -15.52 -29.68
C ASP A 69 -88.91 -17.06 -29.73
N GLU A 70 -89.33 -17.70 -30.80
CA GLU A 70 -89.27 -19.17 -30.91
C GLU A 70 -88.47 -19.64 -32.18
N GLY A 71 -88.03 -20.88 -32.07
CA GLY A 71 -87.37 -21.51 -33.21
C GLY A 71 -86.05 -20.89 -33.58
N ILE A 72 -85.87 -20.49 -34.86
CA ILE A 72 -84.65 -19.88 -35.34
C ILE A 72 -84.44 -18.48 -34.77
N ASN A 73 -85.50 -17.73 -34.55
CA ASN A 73 -85.41 -16.34 -33.99
C ASN A 73 -84.89 -16.33 -32.55
N ALA A 74 -85.18 -17.35 -31.76
CA ALA A 74 -84.67 -17.50 -30.39
C ALA A 74 -83.26 -18.16 -30.35
N GLN A 75 -82.69 -18.54 -31.50
CA GLN A 75 -81.37 -19.16 -31.55
C GLN A 75 -80.23 -18.14 -31.42
N ILE A 76 -79.68 -18.01 -30.23
CA ILE A 76 -78.64 -17.03 -29.93
C ILE A 76 -77.26 -17.52 -30.35
N THR A 77 -76.51 -16.64 -30.99
CA THR A 77 -75.07 -16.84 -31.36
C THR A 77 -74.24 -15.76 -30.65
N TYR A 78 -73.24 -16.21 -29.88
CA TYR A 78 -72.33 -15.35 -29.14
C TYR A 78 -71.07 -15.03 -29.94
N SER A 79 -70.59 -13.79 -29.87
CA SER A 79 -69.30 -13.40 -30.44
C SER A 79 -68.75 -12.13 -29.76
N PHE A 80 -67.46 -11.85 -29.93
CA PHE A 80 -66.89 -10.57 -29.50
C PHE A 80 -67.29 -9.45 -30.46
N SER A 81 -67.67 -8.29 -29.94
CA SER A 81 -67.98 -7.12 -30.73
C SER A 81 -66.78 -6.61 -31.52
N LYS A 82 -67.00 -6.14 -32.75
CA LYS A 82 -65.94 -5.63 -33.63
C LYS A 82 -65.47 -4.21 -33.27
N THR A 83 -66.16 -3.53 -32.37
CA THR A 83 -65.93 -2.11 -32.06
C THR A 83 -64.98 -1.87 -30.90
N SER A 84 -64.36 -2.85 -30.28
CA SER A 84 -63.48 -2.62 -29.16
C SER A 84 -62.05 -2.32 -29.58
N GLU A 85 -61.47 -1.33 -28.94
CA GLU A 85 -60.19 -0.65 -29.22
C GLU A 85 -58.92 -1.48 -29.07
N SER A 86 -58.96 -2.74 -28.72
CA SER A 86 -57.77 -3.56 -28.60
C SER A 86 -57.92 -4.90 -29.34
N SER A 87 -57.31 -4.95 -30.51
CA SER A 87 -57.06 -6.23 -31.22
C SER A 87 -56.25 -7.23 -30.36
N LEU A 88 -55.52 -6.77 -29.37
CA LEU A 88 -54.74 -7.57 -28.42
C LEU A 88 -55.66 -8.38 -27.50
N ASN A 89 -56.73 -7.79 -26.94
CA ASN A 89 -57.63 -8.48 -26.01
C ASN A 89 -58.35 -9.67 -26.67
N LYS A 90 -58.67 -9.55 -27.99
CA LYS A 90 -59.31 -10.63 -28.78
C LYS A 90 -58.39 -11.79 -29.07
N SER A 91 -57.08 -11.62 -28.97
CA SER A 91 -56.14 -12.71 -29.19
C SER A 91 -55.85 -13.52 -27.91
N MET A 92 -56.26 -13.03 -26.77
CA MET A 92 -56.07 -13.65 -25.45
C MET A 92 -57.22 -14.60 -25.06
N PHE A 93 -58.44 -14.32 -25.58
CA PHE A 93 -59.65 -15.07 -25.23
C PHE A 93 -60.43 -15.45 -26.47
N SER A 94 -61.13 -16.60 -26.42
CA SER A 94 -62.11 -17.04 -27.40
C SER A 94 -63.49 -17.16 -26.73
N ILE A 95 -64.56 -17.05 -27.53
CA ILE A 95 -65.92 -17.30 -27.09
C ILE A 95 -66.55 -18.40 -27.94
N ASN A 96 -67.18 -19.38 -27.27
CA ASN A 96 -67.93 -20.40 -27.96
C ASN A 96 -69.23 -19.81 -28.46
N PRO A 97 -69.51 -19.85 -29.79
CA PRO A 97 -70.67 -19.22 -30.36
C PRO A 97 -72.01 -19.78 -29.86
N THR A 98 -72.05 -21.03 -29.41
CA THR A 98 -73.25 -21.71 -29.02
C THR A 98 -73.48 -21.71 -27.53
N THR A 99 -72.37 -21.89 -26.74
CA THR A 99 -72.52 -22.04 -25.27
C THR A 99 -72.27 -20.71 -24.52
N GLY A 100 -71.66 -19.70 -25.17
CA GLY A 100 -71.26 -18.47 -24.50
C GLY A 100 -70.07 -18.61 -23.59
N GLU A 101 -69.36 -19.79 -23.57
CA GLU A 101 -68.15 -19.99 -22.78
C GLU A 101 -67.02 -19.16 -23.33
N ILE A 102 -66.38 -18.33 -22.46
CA ILE A 102 -65.17 -17.60 -22.77
C ILE A 102 -63.98 -18.41 -22.20
N LYS A 103 -62.95 -18.66 -23.08
CA LYS A 103 -61.76 -19.44 -22.75
C LYS A 103 -60.50 -18.64 -22.99
N THR A 104 -59.45 -18.96 -22.24
CA THR A 104 -58.09 -18.45 -22.46
C THR A 104 -57.51 -19.07 -23.71
N GLU A 105 -56.88 -18.29 -24.59
CA GLU A 105 -56.18 -18.75 -25.79
C GLU A 105 -54.67 -18.67 -25.66
N LYS A 106 -54.18 -17.83 -24.70
CA LYS A 106 -52.77 -17.64 -24.43
C LYS A 106 -52.58 -17.57 -22.93
N GLN A 107 -51.31 -17.77 -22.50
CA GLN A 107 -50.92 -17.56 -21.13
C GLN A 107 -51.14 -16.10 -20.75
N LEU A 108 -51.71 -15.88 -19.60
CA LEU A 108 -51.90 -14.57 -19.00
C LEU A 108 -50.62 -14.17 -18.26
N ASN A 109 -50.45 -12.89 -18.05
CA ASN A 109 -49.32 -12.34 -17.25
C ASN A 109 -49.85 -11.03 -16.63
N PHE A 110 -49.82 -11.02 -15.28
CA PHE A 110 -50.34 -9.91 -14.51
C PHE A 110 -49.49 -8.66 -14.66
N GLU A 111 -48.14 -8.80 -14.76
CA GLU A 111 -47.20 -7.68 -14.92
C GLU A 111 -47.39 -6.99 -16.27
N GLY A 112 -47.83 -7.75 -17.28
CA GLY A 112 -48.12 -7.20 -18.59
C GLY A 112 -49.48 -6.52 -18.67
N THR A 113 -50.56 -7.20 -18.18
CA THR A 113 -51.91 -6.67 -18.26
C THR A 113 -52.75 -7.19 -17.09
N ARG A 114 -53.19 -6.31 -16.21
CA ARG A 114 -53.95 -6.66 -15.01
C ARG A 114 -55.43 -6.86 -15.24
N ASN A 115 -56.02 -6.16 -16.25
CA ASN A 115 -57.44 -6.17 -16.53
C ASN A 115 -57.69 -6.27 -18.04
N TYR A 116 -58.63 -7.13 -18.40
CA TYR A 116 -59.14 -7.23 -19.76
C TYR A 116 -60.59 -6.85 -19.81
N GLU A 117 -60.96 -5.87 -20.64
CA GLU A 117 -62.35 -5.49 -20.93
C GLU A 117 -62.70 -6.03 -22.29
N LEU A 118 -63.72 -6.93 -22.35
CA LEU A 118 -64.24 -7.50 -23.55
C LEU A 118 -65.68 -7.03 -23.75
N SER A 119 -66.04 -6.72 -24.97
CA SER A 119 -67.45 -6.47 -25.34
C SER A 119 -67.97 -7.69 -26.09
N VAL A 120 -68.94 -8.38 -25.51
CA VAL A 120 -69.62 -9.53 -26.09
C VAL A 120 -70.93 -9.10 -26.73
N GLN A 121 -71.32 -9.77 -27.79
CA GLN A 121 -72.60 -9.58 -28.45
C GLN A 121 -73.33 -10.91 -28.52
N ALA A 122 -74.65 -10.87 -28.27
CA ALA A 122 -75.60 -11.94 -28.53
C ALA A 122 -76.40 -11.54 -29.75
N LYS A 123 -76.42 -12.40 -30.74
CA LYS A 123 -77.15 -12.22 -32.00
C LYS A 123 -78.14 -13.37 -32.17
N ASP A 124 -79.43 -13.06 -32.39
CA ASP A 124 -80.45 -14.02 -32.71
C ASP A 124 -80.38 -14.48 -34.18
N GLY A 125 -81.20 -15.46 -34.57
CA GLY A 125 -81.29 -15.95 -35.94
C GLY A 125 -81.98 -14.97 -36.87
N GLY A 126 -82.77 -14.01 -36.42
CA GLY A 126 -83.39 -12.96 -37.18
C GLY A 126 -82.52 -11.73 -37.44
N GLY A 127 -81.41 -11.57 -36.71
CA GLY A 127 -80.39 -10.56 -36.97
C GLY A 127 -80.30 -9.44 -35.91
N PHE A 128 -81.11 -9.46 -34.85
CA PHE A 128 -81.01 -8.49 -33.77
C PHE A 128 -79.79 -8.79 -32.90
N VAL A 129 -79.14 -7.74 -32.37
CA VAL A 129 -77.92 -7.82 -31.61
C VAL A 129 -78.02 -6.99 -30.33
N THR A 130 -77.63 -7.59 -29.22
CA THR A 130 -77.41 -6.89 -27.95
C THR A 130 -75.97 -7.08 -27.47
N HIS A 131 -75.52 -6.18 -26.61
CA HIS A 131 -74.15 -6.17 -26.13
C HIS A 131 -74.13 -6.20 -24.58
N SER A 132 -73.12 -6.88 -24.04
CA SER A 132 -72.75 -6.81 -22.65
C SER A 132 -71.22 -6.66 -22.51
N LYS A 133 -70.76 -6.22 -21.36
CA LYS A 133 -69.32 -6.10 -21.03
C LYS A 133 -68.91 -7.24 -20.15
N VAL A 134 -67.68 -7.69 -20.34
CA VAL A 134 -66.99 -8.67 -19.54
C VAL A 134 -65.68 -8.03 -19.04
N LEU A 135 -65.50 -7.90 -17.74
CA LEU A 135 -64.29 -7.47 -17.09
C LEU A 135 -63.63 -8.69 -16.45
N ILE A 136 -62.44 -9.01 -16.96
CA ILE A 136 -61.59 -10.10 -16.42
C ILE A 136 -60.46 -9.46 -15.71
N GLU A 137 -60.36 -9.63 -14.37
CA GLU A 137 -59.29 -9.20 -13.53
C GLU A 137 -58.31 -10.35 -13.34
N ILE A 138 -57.02 -10.09 -13.61
CA ILE A 138 -55.98 -11.09 -13.40
C ILE A 138 -55.48 -10.96 -11.98
N THR A 139 -55.31 -12.06 -11.27
CA THR A 139 -54.72 -12.11 -9.95
C THR A 139 -53.27 -12.52 -10.07
N ASP A 140 -52.44 -11.78 -9.35
CA ASP A 140 -51.01 -11.98 -9.21
C ASP A 140 -50.70 -13.31 -8.54
N GLU A 141 -49.72 -14.04 -9.07
CA GLU A 141 -49.14 -15.25 -8.50
C GLU A 141 -47.63 -15.00 -8.33
N ASN A 142 -46.99 -15.68 -7.36
CA ASN A 142 -45.57 -15.53 -7.12
C ASN A 142 -44.77 -16.37 -8.14
N ASP A 143 -44.55 -15.84 -9.32
CA ASP A 143 -43.86 -16.54 -10.40
C ASP A 143 -42.57 -15.82 -10.88
N ASN A 144 -42.28 -14.64 -10.36
CA ASN A 144 -41.06 -13.90 -10.61
C ASN A 144 -40.16 -13.92 -9.37
N ALA A 145 -38.86 -14.25 -9.55
CA ALA A 145 -37.89 -14.14 -8.46
C ALA A 145 -37.30 -12.72 -8.42
N PRO A 146 -36.93 -12.21 -7.24
CA PRO A 146 -36.31 -10.91 -7.10
C PRO A 146 -35.05 -10.77 -7.97
N GLU A 147 -34.88 -9.70 -8.71
CA GLU A 147 -33.70 -9.38 -9.51
C GLU A 147 -32.80 -8.43 -8.74
N ILE A 148 -31.49 -8.81 -8.60
CA ILE A 148 -30.48 -8.01 -7.92
C ILE A 148 -29.59 -7.35 -8.97
N SER A 149 -29.56 -6.02 -9.01
CA SER A 149 -28.68 -5.21 -9.84
C SER A 149 -27.76 -4.34 -9.01
N ILE A 150 -26.53 -4.09 -9.50
CA ILE A 150 -25.56 -3.23 -8.84
C ILE A 150 -25.65 -1.87 -9.51
N ALA A 151 -26.21 -0.89 -8.78
CA ALA A 151 -26.38 0.47 -9.26
C ALA A 151 -25.06 1.25 -9.22
N SER A 152 -24.24 1.03 -8.18
CA SER A 152 -22.88 1.55 -8.08
C SER A 152 -22.03 0.67 -7.21
N LEU A 153 -20.71 0.58 -7.53
CA LEU A 153 -19.73 -0.17 -6.78
C LEU A 153 -18.44 0.64 -6.69
N SER A 154 -17.96 0.86 -5.48
CA SER A 154 -16.68 1.51 -5.20
C SER A 154 -15.65 0.43 -4.89
N THR A 155 -14.87 0.06 -5.90
CA THR A 155 -13.76 -0.90 -5.77
C THR A 155 -12.59 -0.40 -6.60
N PRO A 156 -11.35 -0.49 -6.12
CA PRO A 156 -10.94 -1.02 -4.81
C PRO A 156 -11.37 -0.13 -3.63
N VAL A 157 -11.57 -0.77 -2.47
CA VAL A 157 -11.94 -0.12 -1.20
C VAL A 157 -10.68 0.10 -0.38
N PRO A 158 -10.34 1.32 0.04
CA PRO A 158 -9.20 1.56 0.92
C PRO A 158 -9.36 0.84 2.26
N GLU A 159 -8.30 0.19 2.73
CA GLU A 159 -8.36 -0.56 4.00
C GLU A 159 -8.57 0.33 5.22
N ASP A 160 -8.13 1.59 5.16
CA ASP A 160 -8.38 2.61 6.19
C ASP A 160 -9.82 3.12 6.22
N SER A 161 -10.71 2.55 5.36
CA SER A 161 -12.10 2.98 5.28
C SER A 161 -12.79 2.87 6.64
N ALA A 162 -13.32 3.98 7.12
CA ALA A 162 -14.01 4.03 8.40
C ALA A 162 -15.25 3.11 8.42
N PRO A 163 -15.60 2.50 9.55
CA PRO A 163 -16.86 1.79 9.70
C PRO A 163 -18.04 2.70 9.35
N GLY A 164 -19.01 2.18 8.56
CA GLY A 164 -20.13 2.93 8.01
C GLY A 164 -19.89 3.53 6.62
N SER A 165 -18.71 3.38 6.04
CA SER A 165 -18.42 3.79 4.67
C SER A 165 -19.27 3.02 3.68
N VAL A 166 -19.91 3.75 2.74
CA VAL A 166 -20.75 3.13 1.69
C VAL A 166 -19.86 2.63 0.56
N ILE A 167 -19.94 1.33 0.29
CA ILE A 167 -19.14 0.66 -0.72
C ILE A 167 -19.92 0.42 -2.01
N ALA A 168 -21.19 0.03 -1.88
CA ALA A 168 -22.02 -0.26 -3.02
C ALA A 168 -23.46 0.19 -2.78
N LEU A 169 -24.13 0.52 -3.88
CA LEU A 169 -25.57 0.70 -3.94
C LEU A 169 -26.15 -0.44 -4.78
N ILE A 170 -27.06 -1.18 -4.19
CA ILE A 170 -27.74 -2.32 -4.79
C ILE A 170 -29.18 -1.94 -5.02
N GLU A 171 -29.70 -2.24 -6.20
CA GLU A 171 -31.11 -2.17 -6.52
C GLU A 171 -31.65 -3.58 -6.57
N VAL A 172 -32.76 -3.79 -5.87
CA VAL A 172 -33.50 -5.05 -5.89
C VAL A 172 -34.90 -4.78 -6.34
N HIS A 173 -35.31 -5.47 -7.38
CA HIS A 173 -36.63 -5.32 -7.98
C HIS A 173 -37.28 -6.68 -8.16
N ASP A 174 -38.53 -6.75 -7.76
CA ASP A 174 -39.41 -7.87 -8.03
C ASP A 174 -40.56 -7.37 -8.92
N GLN A 175 -40.96 -8.17 -9.89
CA GLN A 175 -42.00 -7.79 -10.85
C GLN A 175 -43.38 -8.04 -10.29
N ASP A 176 -43.52 -8.99 -9.34
CA ASP A 176 -44.78 -9.35 -8.73
C ASP A 176 -45.35 -8.19 -7.90
N SER A 177 -46.56 -8.31 -7.46
CA SER A 177 -47.22 -7.25 -6.73
C SER A 177 -47.57 -7.62 -5.28
N GLY A 178 -47.85 -6.56 -4.49
CA GLY A 178 -48.22 -6.75 -3.09
C GLY A 178 -47.15 -7.50 -2.28
N LYS A 179 -47.55 -8.58 -1.61
CA LYS A 179 -46.61 -9.41 -0.81
C LYS A 179 -45.64 -10.21 -1.65
N ASN A 180 -46.04 -10.61 -2.86
CA ASN A 180 -45.20 -11.37 -3.77
C ASN A 180 -43.98 -10.53 -4.19
N GLY A 181 -44.18 -9.23 -4.39
CA GLY A 181 -43.11 -8.28 -4.73
C GLY A 181 -42.42 -7.62 -3.53
N GLU A 182 -42.73 -7.99 -2.29
CA GLU A 182 -42.02 -7.53 -1.09
C GLU A 182 -40.76 -8.38 -0.88
N VAL A 183 -39.56 -7.80 -0.95
CA VAL A 183 -38.28 -8.50 -0.91
C VAL A 183 -37.52 -8.22 0.36
N ASP A 184 -37.03 -9.27 1.00
CA ASP A 184 -36.07 -9.22 2.10
C ASP A 184 -34.66 -9.56 1.58
N CYS A 185 -33.69 -8.70 1.91
CA CYS A 185 -32.30 -8.87 1.45
C CYS A 185 -31.34 -9.03 2.62
N GLN A 186 -30.36 -9.92 2.47
CA GLN A 186 -29.30 -10.13 3.44
C GLN A 186 -27.97 -10.48 2.78
N ILE A 187 -26.87 -10.19 3.48
CA ILE A 187 -25.54 -10.67 3.12
C ILE A 187 -25.33 -12.03 3.77
N LEU A 188 -24.86 -13.01 2.99
CA LEU A 188 -24.46 -14.32 3.47
C LEU A 188 -22.99 -14.32 3.87
N GLY A 189 -22.68 -14.89 5.04
CA GLY A 189 -21.32 -15.04 5.55
C GLY A 189 -20.96 -14.05 6.66
N THR A 190 -19.68 -14.06 7.06
CA THR A 190 -19.16 -13.29 8.22
C THR A 190 -18.22 -12.14 7.79
N ALA A 191 -18.36 -11.64 6.58
CA ALA A 191 -17.54 -10.51 6.10
C ALA A 191 -17.84 -9.24 6.89
N PRO A 192 -16.89 -8.30 7.01
CA PRO A 192 -17.06 -7.06 7.77
C PRO A 192 -17.91 -6.01 7.02
N PHE A 193 -19.03 -6.48 6.46
CA PHE A 193 -19.96 -5.67 5.69
C PHE A 193 -21.40 -5.93 6.13
N GLN A 194 -22.21 -4.91 5.99
CA GLN A 194 -23.64 -4.98 6.29
C GLN A 194 -24.46 -4.37 5.17
N LEU A 195 -25.62 -4.96 4.92
CA LEU A 195 -26.62 -4.41 4.01
C LEU A 195 -27.59 -3.55 4.81
N VAL A 196 -27.75 -2.30 4.40
CA VAL A 196 -28.66 -1.34 5.03
C VAL A 196 -29.66 -0.86 4.00
N SER A 197 -30.96 -1.03 4.29
CA SER A 197 -32.02 -0.52 3.44
C SER A 197 -31.98 1.02 3.37
N SER A 198 -32.04 1.55 2.18
CA SER A 198 -32.11 2.99 1.91
C SER A 198 -33.51 3.43 1.47
N SER A 199 -34.23 2.54 0.78
CA SER A 199 -35.62 2.65 0.37
C SER A 199 -36.17 1.26 0.07
N SER A 200 -37.42 1.13 -0.35
CA SER A 200 -38.04 -0.17 -0.65
C SER A 200 -37.29 -1.00 -1.70
N ARG A 201 -36.52 -0.36 -2.58
CA ARG A 201 -35.79 -1.02 -3.67
C ARG A 201 -34.28 -0.89 -3.58
N TYR A 202 -33.74 0.03 -2.74
CA TYR A 202 -32.32 0.33 -2.71
C TYR A 202 -31.71 -0.03 -1.37
N TYR A 203 -30.60 -0.76 -1.45
CA TYR A 203 -29.79 -1.18 -0.31
C TYR A 203 -28.37 -0.67 -0.47
N ARG A 204 -27.75 -0.29 0.63
CA ARG A 204 -26.33 0.10 0.67
C ARG A 204 -25.53 -0.98 1.37
N ILE A 205 -24.42 -1.37 0.78
CA ILE A 205 -23.40 -2.16 1.47
C ILE A 205 -22.49 -1.17 2.18
N ILE A 206 -22.36 -1.32 3.49
CA ILE A 206 -21.49 -0.51 4.33
C ILE A 206 -20.47 -1.38 5.05
N THR A 207 -19.29 -0.80 5.37
CA THR A 207 -18.29 -1.42 6.24
C THR A 207 -18.80 -1.46 7.68
N THR A 208 -18.54 -2.55 8.41
CA THR A 208 -18.88 -2.69 9.85
C THR A 208 -17.66 -2.75 10.74
N GLY A 209 -16.48 -3.02 10.19
CA GLY A 209 -15.23 -3.14 10.91
C GLY A 209 -14.06 -2.57 10.12
N SER A 210 -12.87 -2.62 10.72
CA SER A 210 -11.62 -2.30 10.04
C SER A 210 -11.32 -3.34 8.97
N LEU A 211 -10.88 -2.89 7.84
CA LEU A 211 -10.31 -3.71 6.79
C LEU A 211 -8.79 -3.78 7.01
N ASP A 212 -8.16 -4.80 6.44
CA ASP A 212 -6.72 -5.04 6.58
C ASP A 212 -6.32 -5.89 5.36
N ARG A 213 -5.69 -5.24 4.40
CA ARG A 213 -5.34 -5.84 3.11
C ARG A 213 -4.28 -6.95 3.29
N GLU A 214 -3.39 -6.78 4.26
CA GLU A 214 -2.33 -7.74 4.56
C GLU A 214 -2.89 -9.06 5.05
N LYS A 215 -4.08 -9.03 5.70
CA LYS A 215 -4.80 -10.22 6.13
C LYS A 215 -5.76 -10.73 5.09
N VAL A 216 -6.52 -9.81 4.46
CA VAL A 216 -7.57 -10.17 3.50
C VAL A 216 -7.58 -9.17 2.34
N PRO A 217 -6.90 -9.47 1.22
CA PRO A 217 -6.75 -8.54 0.09
C PRO A 217 -8.03 -8.36 -0.74
N TRP A 218 -9.01 -9.25 -0.61
CA TRP A 218 -10.30 -9.17 -1.30
C TRP A 218 -11.39 -9.93 -0.56
N TYR A 219 -12.64 -9.53 -0.77
CA TYR A 219 -13.82 -10.17 -0.22
C TYR A 219 -14.81 -10.56 -1.32
N ASN A 220 -15.43 -11.74 -1.19
CA ASN A 220 -16.61 -12.12 -1.94
C ASN A 220 -17.83 -11.98 -1.05
N ILE A 221 -18.73 -11.07 -1.42
CA ILE A 221 -19.98 -10.82 -0.73
C ILE A 221 -21.10 -11.47 -1.54
N THR A 222 -21.84 -12.38 -0.94
CA THR A 222 -23.02 -12.97 -1.54
C THR A 222 -24.26 -12.30 -0.93
N ILE A 223 -25.04 -11.64 -1.78
CA ILE A 223 -26.32 -11.03 -1.43
C ILE A 223 -27.39 -12.03 -1.79
N LEU A 224 -28.28 -12.34 -0.85
CA LEU A 224 -29.47 -13.14 -1.04
C LEU A 224 -30.68 -12.21 -0.94
N ALA A 225 -31.55 -12.25 -1.95
CA ALA A 225 -32.85 -11.64 -1.97
C ALA A 225 -33.93 -12.73 -1.96
N VAL A 226 -34.95 -12.59 -1.15
CA VAL A 226 -36.06 -13.53 -1.00
C VAL A 226 -37.35 -12.72 -0.95
N ASP A 227 -38.33 -13.08 -1.78
CA ASP A 227 -39.66 -12.51 -1.70
C ASP A 227 -40.46 -13.01 -0.51
N ARG A 228 -41.63 -12.42 -0.25
CA ARG A 228 -42.58 -12.84 0.78
C ARG A 228 -43.81 -13.55 0.20
N GLY A 229 -43.73 -13.97 -1.05
CA GLY A 229 -44.78 -14.70 -1.72
C GLY A 229 -44.88 -16.16 -1.32
N PHE A 230 -45.77 -16.89 -1.96
CA PHE A 230 -45.94 -18.33 -1.77
C PHE A 230 -46.15 -19.04 -3.11
N PRO A 231 -45.25 -20.03 -3.46
CA PRO A 231 -44.02 -20.41 -2.76
C PRO A 231 -42.97 -19.27 -2.80
N GLN A 232 -42.15 -19.16 -1.78
CA GLN A 232 -41.09 -18.14 -1.78
C GLN A 232 -40.06 -18.41 -2.88
N LEU A 233 -39.75 -17.39 -3.65
CA LEU A 233 -38.69 -17.40 -4.65
C LEU A 233 -37.48 -16.60 -4.15
N SER A 234 -36.30 -16.89 -4.66
CA SER A 234 -35.09 -16.21 -4.23
C SER A 234 -34.06 -16.13 -5.34
N SER A 235 -33.24 -15.09 -5.26
CA SER A 235 -32.05 -14.94 -6.11
C SER A 235 -30.83 -14.58 -5.29
N ASN A 236 -29.65 -14.82 -5.83
CA ASN A 236 -28.41 -14.44 -5.22
C ASN A 236 -27.48 -13.71 -6.20
N LYS A 237 -26.63 -12.85 -5.66
CA LYS A 237 -25.63 -12.10 -6.42
C LYS A 237 -24.32 -12.06 -5.66
N CYS A 238 -23.22 -12.49 -6.31
CA CYS A 238 -21.88 -12.36 -5.76
C CYS A 238 -21.27 -11.04 -6.23
N VAL A 239 -20.63 -10.34 -5.29
CA VAL A 239 -19.89 -9.09 -5.51
C VAL A 239 -18.49 -9.30 -4.96
N THR A 240 -17.47 -9.14 -5.80
CA THR A 240 -16.06 -9.15 -5.38
C THR A 240 -15.60 -7.74 -5.10
N LEU A 241 -15.00 -7.53 -3.93
CA LEU A 241 -14.43 -6.28 -3.48
C LEU A 241 -12.94 -6.45 -3.31
N ASP A 242 -12.14 -5.72 -4.05
CA ASP A 242 -10.70 -5.62 -3.83
C ASP A 242 -10.42 -4.56 -2.76
N ILE A 243 -9.47 -4.84 -1.89
CA ILE A 243 -9.01 -3.90 -0.88
C ILE A 243 -7.75 -3.20 -1.40
N SER A 244 -7.75 -1.89 -1.40
CA SER A 244 -6.55 -1.12 -1.77
C SER A 244 -5.67 -0.86 -0.57
N ASP A 245 -4.40 -0.97 -0.84
CA ASP A 245 -3.30 -0.75 0.07
C ASP A 245 -3.22 0.70 0.56
N VAL A 246 -2.96 0.87 1.82
CA VAL A 246 -2.63 2.15 2.47
C VAL A 246 -1.31 1.95 3.20
N ASN A 247 -0.43 2.93 3.16
CA ASN A 247 0.88 2.84 3.81
C ASN A 247 0.73 2.92 5.33
N ASP A 248 0.46 1.80 5.96
CA ASP A 248 0.25 1.70 7.40
C ASP A 248 1.26 0.79 8.11
N ASN A 249 2.14 0.12 7.34
CA ASN A 249 3.21 -0.70 7.86
C ASN A 249 4.58 -0.09 7.53
N PRO A 250 5.47 0.09 8.53
CA PRO A 250 6.85 0.49 8.26
C PRO A 250 7.69 -0.69 7.76
N PRO A 251 8.76 -0.43 6.99
CA PRO A 251 9.75 -1.46 6.68
C PRO A 251 10.35 -2.04 7.96
N VAL A 252 10.58 -3.35 8.01
CA VAL A 252 11.08 -4.05 9.20
C VAL A 252 12.40 -4.73 8.89
N PHE A 253 13.43 -4.46 9.69
CA PHE A 253 14.67 -5.23 9.69
C PHE A 253 14.50 -6.50 10.53
N MET A 254 15.10 -7.61 10.09
CA MET A 254 14.99 -8.88 10.82
C MET A 254 15.73 -8.86 12.16
N GLU A 255 16.82 -8.09 12.24
CA GLU A 255 17.67 -8.00 13.42
C GLU A 255 17.78 -6.53 13.89
N SER A 256 17.84 -6.33 15.18
CA SER A 256 18.09 -5.00 15.78
C SER A 256 19.55 -4.57 15.65
N THR A 257 20.47 -5.53 15.43
CA THR A 257 21.91 -5.28 15.28
C THR A 257 22.50 -6.29 14.31
N TYR A 258 23.17 -5.80 13.30
CA TYR A 258 23.94 -6.60 12.33
C TYR A 258 25.42 -6.45 12.59
N ILE A 259 26.18 -7.52 12.34
CA ILE A 259 27.64 -7.53 12.48
C ILE A 259 28.23 -7.85 11.10
N ALA A 260 29.17 -7.02 10.68
CA ALA A 260 29.95 -7.20 9.46
C ALA A 260 31.45 -7.21 9.76
N PHE A 261 32.21 -7.89 8.92
CA PHE A 261 33.66 -7.99 9.03
C PHE A 261 34.30 -7.44 7.75
N LEU A 262 35.24 -6.54 7.91
CA LEU A 262 35.99 -5.94 6.81
C LEU A 262 37.49 -6.16 7.05
N PRO A 263 38.20 -6.91 6.21
CA PRO A 263 39.66 -6.95 6.28
C PRO A 263 40.24 -5.55 6.10
N GLU A 264 41.22 -5.19 6.89
CA GLU A 264 41.98 -3.97 6.66
C GLU A 264 42.69 -4.01 5.29
N ASN A 265 43.24 -2.88 4.88
CA ASN A 265 43.84 -2.71 3.55
C ASN A 265 42.87 -3.00 2.42
N ASN A 266 41.58 -2.86 2.69
CA ASN A 266 40.54 -2.99 1.68
C ASN A 266 40.69 -1.95 0.58
N LEU A 267 40.25 -2.29 -0.62
CA LEU A 267 40.15 -1.28 -1.69
C LEU A 267 39.00 -0.33 -1.45
N PRO A 268 39.16 0.97 -1.75
CA PRO A 268 38.01 1.88 -1.82
C PRO A 268 36.94 1.34 -2.79
N GLY A 269 35.67 1.39 -2.39
CA GLY A 269 34.56 0.82 -3.14
C GLY A 269 34.29 -0.68 -2.83
N ALA A 270 35.03 -1.29 -1.90
CA ALA A 270 34.76 -2.66 -1.47
C ALA A 270 33.38 -2.77 -0.82
N SER A 271 32.60 -3.76 -1.23
CA SER A 271 31.32 -4.09 -0.61
C SER A 271 31.53 -4.78 0.72
N ILE A 272 30.83 -4.32 1.77
CA ILE A 272 31.00 -4.81 3.14
C ILE A 272 29.86 -5.75 3.52
N TYR A 273 28.62 -5.26 3.39
CA TYR A 273 27.43 -5.97 3.82
C TYR A 273 26.24 -5.54 3.00
N ARG A 274 25.24 -6.41 2.87
CA ARG A 274 23.95 -6.07 2.25
C ARG A 274 22.88 -6.06 3.31
N MET A 275 22.34 -4.88 3.57
CA MET A 275 21.18 -4.70 4.45
C MET A 275 19.91 -5.14 3.73
N HIS A 276 19.00 -5.72 4.47
CA HIS A 276 17.70 -6.11 3.95
C HIS A 276 16.62 -5.82 5.00
N ALA A 277 15.65 -5.02 4.62
CA ALA A 277 14.41 -4.83 5.34
C ALA A 277 13.26 -5.40 4.50
N PHE A 278 12.18 -5.76 5.14
CA PHE A 278 10.97 -6.28 4.54
C PHE A 278 9.81 -5.34 4.86
N ASP A 279 8.94 -5.12 3.90
CA ASP A 279 7.71 -4.36 4.04
C ASP A 279 6.55 -5.23 3.58
N ILE A 280 5.46 -5.23 4.34
CA ILE A 280 4.30 -6.08 4.08
C ILE A 280 3.29 -5.43 3.16
N ASP A 281 3.36 -4.11 2.99
CA ASP A 281 2.52 -3.34 2.08
C ASP A 281 2.75 -3.77 0.62
N THR A 282 2.18 -3.08 -0.34
CA THR A 282 2.34 -3.41 -1.76
C THR A 282 2.75 -2.23 -2.63
N GLY A 283 3.29 -2.55 -3.80
CA GLY A 283 3.61 -1.57 -4.83
C GLY A 283 4.63 -0.53 -4.37
N SER A 284 4.26 0.75 -4.40
CA SER A 284 5.12 1.86 -3.95
C SER A 284 5.30 1.87 -2.44
N ASN A 285 4.29 1.46 -1.67
CA ASN A 285 4.33 1.46 -0.22
C ASN A 285 5.39 0.47 0.31
N ALA A 286 5.53 -0.69 -0.32
CA ALA A 286 6.56 -1.68 -0.01
C ALA A 286 7.94 -1.41 -0.64
N LYS A 287 8.10 -0.34 -1.44
CA LYS A 287 9.38 -0.05 -2.07
C LYS A 287 10.33 0.63 -1.10
N ILE A 288 11.32 -0.11 -0.61
CA ILE A 288 12.25 0.35 0.42
C ILE A 288 13.45 1.07 -0.18
N THR A 289 13.86 2.14 0.47
CA THR A 289 15.10 2.86 0.24
C THR A 289 15.95 2.87 1.51
N TYR A 290 17.28 2.75 1.34
CA TYR A 290 18.24 2.65 2.45
C TYR A 290 19.10 3.89 2.54
N SER A 291 19.39 4.33 3.76
CA SER A 291 20.31 5.44 4.03
C SER A 291 21.07 5.22 5.35
N ILE A 292 22.24 5.85 5.47
CA ILE A 292 22.96 5.95 6.75
C ILE A 292 22.36 7.16 7.50
N SER A 293 22.02 6.97 8.78
CA SER A 293 21.42 8.04 9.59
C SER A 293 22.34 9.27 9.66
N GLU A 294 21.78 10.47 9.45
CA GLU A 294 22.53 11.74 9.44
C GLU A 294 23.16 12.10 10.77
N THR A 295 22.70 11.49 11.87
CA THR A 295 23.30 11.69 13.21
C THR A 295 24.71 11.10 13.33
N ASN A 296 25.13 10.28 12.35
CA ASN A 296 26.41 9.61 12.35
C ASN A 296 27.46 10.41 11.55
N THR A 297 28.55 10.79 12.19
CA THR A 297 29.73 11.43 11.58
C THR A 297 30.51 10.47 10.64
N MET A 298 29.97 9.27 10.38
CA MET A 298 30.61 8.20 9.62
C MET A 298 30.37 8.27 8.09
N SER A 299 29.56 9.21 7.64
CA SER A 299 29.23 9.45 6.23
C SER A 299 30.46 9.56 5.29
N PRO A 300 31.63 10.10 5.69
CA PRO A 300 32.78 10.13 4.80
C PRO A 300 33.47 8.77 4.61
N TYR A 301 33.26 7.82 5.51
CA TYR A 301 33.94 6.51 5.51
C TYR A 301 33.18 5.42 4.76
N PHE A 302 31.85 5.53 4.72
CA PHE A 302 30.95 4.51 4.17
C PHE A 302 29.86 5.14 3.31
N SER A 303 29.41 4.38 2.33
CA SER A 303 28.21 4.73 1.56
C SER A 303 27.31 3.51 1.41
N ILE A 304 26.02 3.74 1.33
CA ILE A 304 25.04 2.70 1.08
C ILE A 304 24.34 2.94 -0.26
N ASN A 305 24.13 1.89 -1.02
CA ASN A 305 23.30 1.97 -2.21
C ASN A 305 21.84 2.06 -1.80
N ILE A 306 21.19 3.11 -2.23
CA ILE A 306 19.84 3.47 -1.80
C ILE A 306 18.77 2.42 -2.14
N GLU A 307 18.95 1.68 -3.23
CA GLU A 307 17.97 0.69 -3.67
C GLU A 307 18.31 -0.74 -3.24
N THR A 308 19.60 -1.08 -3.24
CA THR A 308 20.02 -2.46 -2.99
C THR A 308 20.43 -2.73 -1.55
N GLY A 309 20.59 -1.68 -0.74
CA GLY A 309 21.04 -1.78 0.64
C GLY A 309 22.50 -2.24 0.80
N VAL A 310 23.30 -2.25 -0.27
CA VAL A 310 24.72 -2.68 -0.19
C VAL A 310 25.56 -1.53 0.36
N LEU A 311 26.27 -1.80 1.44
CA LEU A 311 27.21 -0.90 2.08
C LEU A 311 28.60 -1.05 1.47
N TYR A 312 29.27 0.07 1.18
CA TYR A 312 30.59 0.15 0.59
C TYR A 312 31.54 0.95 1.46
N ALA A 313 32.81 0.50 1.54
CA ALA A 313 33.91 1.27 2.11
C ALA A 313 34.33 2.37 1.13
N GLN A 314 34.43 3.62 1.57
CA GLN A 314 34.88 4.72 0.72
C GLN A 314 36.40 4.89 0.71
N GLN A 315 37.08 4.29 1.69
CA GLN A 315 38.55 4.32 1.82
C GLN A 315 39.09 2.97 2.29
N SER A 316 40.43 2.83 2.26
CA SER A 316 41.13 1.75 2.94
C SER A 316 41.15 2.02 4.43
N PHE A 317 40.93 0.99 5.23
CA PHE A 317 40.99 1.04 6.68
C PHE A 317 42.27 0.37 7.15
N ASP A 318 42.75 0.78 8.30
CA ASP A 318 43.93 0.38 9.04
C ASP A 318 43.45 -0.03 10.45
N TYR A 319 43.71 -1.29 10.81
CA TYR A 319 43.23 -1.89 12.07
C TYR A 319 43.88 -1.25 13.28
N GLU A 320 45.14 -0.79 13.14
CA GLU A 320 45.89 -0.13 14.23
C GLU A 320 45.27 1.20 14.60
N GLN A 321 44.61 1.87 13.63
CA GLN A 321 43.91 3.15 13.85
C GLN A 321 42.46 2.94 14.27
N HIS A 322 41.75 1.98 13.64
CA HIS A 322 40.32 1.80 13.83
C HIS A 322 39.94 0.32 13.87
N LYS A 323 39.53 -0.18 15.02
CA LYS A 323 39.18 -1.60 15.23
C LYS A 323 37.72 -1.91 14.90
N GLN A 324 36.83 -0.93 15.09
CA GLN A 324 35.41 -1.10 14.85
C GLN A 324 34.71 0.22 14.52
N PHE A 325 33.63 0.10 13.80
CA PHE A 325 32.69 1.20 13.52
C PHE A 325 31.27 0.77 13.86
N GLN A 326 30.50 1.68 14.38
CA GLN A 326 29.08 1.49 14.65
C GLN A 326 28.29 2.58 13.94
N MET A 327 27.26 2.19 13.21
CA MET A 327 26.39 3.11 12.50
C MET A 327 24.95 2.65 12.55
N GLU A 328 24.05 3.59 12.40
CA GLU A 328 22.62 3.35 12.29
C GLU A 328 22.23 3.42 10.82
N ILE A 329 21.57 2.36 10.36
CA ILE A 329 21.03 2.26 8.99
C ILE A 329 19.52 2.44 9.08
N MET A 330 19.01 3.32 8.25
CA MET A 330 17.59 3.61 8.12
C MET A 330 17.04 2.98 6.84
N ALA A 331 15.95 2.27 6.96
CA ALA A 331 15.09 1.85 5.87
C ALA A 331 13.86 2.75 5.83
N LYS A 332 13.49 3.20 4.65
CA LYS A 332 12.35 4.08 4.41
C LYS A 332 11.56 3.58 3.22
N ASP A 333 10.24 3.47 3.36
CA ASP A 333 9.35 3.17 2.26
C ASP A 333 9.13 4.38 1.33
N ASN A 334 8.47 4.14 0.19
CA ASN A 334 8.07 5.16 -0.76
C ASN A 334 6.56 5.46 -0.72
N GLY A 335 5.89 5.09 0.37
CA GLY A 335 4.48 5.35 0.58
C GLY A 335 4.17 6.79 1.01
N PHE A 336 2.90 7.08 1.21
CA PHE A 336 2.47 8.38 1.71
C PHE A 336 1.41 8.24 2.82
N PRO A 337 1.71 8.74 4.05
CA PRO A 337 2.99 9.29 4.48
C PRO A 337 4.07 8.21 4.53
N SER A 338 5.33 8.54 4.21
CA SER A 338 6.41 7.56 4.24
C SER A 338 6.79 7.17 5.66
N MET A 339 6.99 5.88 5.90
CA MET A 339 7.39 5.30 7.17
C MET A 339 8.85 4.88 7.18
N THR A 340 9.44 4.76 8.35
CA THR A 340 10.86 4.45 8.50
C THR A 340 11.10 3.49 9.66
N SER A 341 12.14 2.69 9.55
CA SER A 341 12.73 1.94 10.65
C SER A 341 14.24 2.00 10.63
N ASN A 342 14.86 1.78 11.78
CA ASN A 342 16.29 1.86 11.97
C ASN A 342 16.83 0.56 12.53
N THR A 343 18.09 0.26 12.18
CA THR A 343 18.86 -0.84 12.77
C THR A 343 20.31 -0.42 12.96
N THR A 344 21.01 -1.07 13.87
CA THR A 344 22.43 -0.83 14.12
C THR A 344 23.29 -1.80 13.30
N LEU A 345 24.30 -1.27 12.62
CA LEU A 345 25.35 -2.08 11.97
C LEU A 345 26.69 -1.85 12.69
N LEU A 346 27.28 -2.93 13.14
CA LEU A 346 28.61 -2.97 13.74
C LEU A 346 29.60 -3.59 12.75
N ILE A 347 30.61 -2.82 12.35
CA ILE A 347 31.66 -3.28 11.43
C ILE A 347 32.93 -3.50 12.22
N HIS A 348 33.45 -4.72 12.22
CA HIS A 348 34.75 -5.05 12.78
C HIS A 348 35.79 -5.08 11.66
N ILE A 349 36.87 -4.31 11.88
CA ILE A 349 38.03 -4.41 11.00
C ILE A 349 38.83 -5.66 11.41
N ILE A 350 39.24 -6.47 10.45
CA ILE A 350 40.04 -7.68 10.65
C ILE A 350 41.48 -7.34 10.33
N ASP A 351 42.34 -7.57 11.33
CA ASP A 351 43.78 -7.41 11.27
C ASP A 351 44.41 -8.31 10.18
N ARG A 352 45.34 -7.76 9.42
CA ARG A 352 46.23 -8.47 8.47
C ARG A 352 47.67 -8.24 8.87
N ASN A 353 48.53 -9.23 8.57
CA ASN A 353 49.96 -9.13 8.86
C ASN A 353 50.62 -8.17 7.87
N ASP A 354 50.58 -6.88 8.11
CA ASP A 354 51.14 -5.84 7.24
C ASP A 354 52.21 -4.98 7.91
N ASN A 355 52.39 -5.13 9.23
CA ASN A 355 53.43 -4.47 10.00
C ASN A 355 54.61 -5.43 10.21
N THR A 356 55.83 -4.96 9.92
CA THR A 356 57.05 -5.71 10.23
C THR A 356 57.45 -5.49 11.67
N PRO A 357 57.99 -6.53 12.36
CA PRO A 357 58.52 -6.35 13.70
C PRO A 357 59.52 -5.19 13.79
N ASN A 358 59.31 -4.27 14.68
CA ASN A 358 60.19 -3.12 14.93
C ASN A 358 61.12 -3.40 16.11
N ILE A 359 62.45 -3.47 15.83
CA ILE A 359 63.45 -3.79 16.83
C ILE A 359 63.79 -2.49 17.59
N LEU A 360 63.38 -2.43 18.86
CA LEU A 360 63.63 -1.28 19.77
C LEU A 360 65.05 -1.34 20.38
N TYR A 361 65.57 -2.54 20.66
CA TYR A 361 66.92 -2.73 21.16
C TYR A 361 67.57 -3.98 20.54
N PRO A 362 68.82 -3.84 20.06
CA PRO A 362 69.62 -2.61 19.97
C PRO A 362 69.07 -1.64 18.93
N SER A 363 69.12 -0.34 19.25
CA SER A 363 68.64 0.72 18.39
C SER A 363 69.51 0.84 17.11
N THR A 364 68.88 0.81 15.98
CA THR A 364 69.52 0.99 14.65
C THR A 364 69.70 2.46 14.25
N GLN A 365 69.20 3.41 15.07
CA GLN A 365 69.06 4.81 14.68
C GLN A 365 70.23 5.75 15.00
N THR A 366 71.31 5.26 15.60
CA THR A 366 72.49 6.13 15.83
C THR A 366 73.57 5.86 14.80
N GLY A 367 73.74 6.82 13.91
CA GLY A 367 74.70 6.77 12.82
C GLY A 367 76.05 6.16 13.16
N GLY A 368 76.31 5.00 12.53
CA GLY A 368 77.63 4.46 12.37
C GLY A 368 78.29 3.80 13.59
N SER A 369 77.69 3.79 14.76
CA SER A 369 78.27 3.08 15.93
C SER A 369 77.72 1.66 16.00
N SER A 370 78.55 0.69 15.62
CA SER A 370 78.27 -0.73 15.88
C SER A 370 78.00 -0.93 17.36
N CYS A 371 76.82 -1.42 17.77
CA CYS A 371 76.55 -1.79 19.15
C CYS A 371 77.48 -2.97 19.52
N PHE A 372 78.39 -2.74 20.49
CA PHE A 372 79.25 -3.75 21.02
C PHE A 372 78.76 -4.17 22.40
N GLU A 373 78.42 -5.45 22.54
CA GLU A 373 78.12 -6.02 23.86
C GLU A 373 79.38 -6.68 24.40
N MET A 374 79.83 -6.25 25.56
CA MET A 374 81.01 -6.81 26.20
C MET A 374 80.59 -7.95 27.12
N VAL A 375 81.21 -9.13 26.91
CA VAL A 375 80.90 -10.33 27.67
C VAL A 375 82.13 -10.71 28.47
N PRO A 376 82.07 -10.83 29.79
CA PRO A 376 83.19 -11.27 30.62
C PRO A 376 83.55 -12.70 30.27
N PHE A 377 84.87 -12.98 30.10
CA PHE A 377 85.38 -14.31 29.82
C PHE A 377 84.99 -15.32 30.93
N ALA A 378 84.90 -14.91 32.17
CA ALA A 378 84.51 -15.71 33.32
C ALA A 378 83.02 -16.00 33.43
N SER A 379 82.21 -15.65 32.41
CA SER A 379 80.74 -15.89 32.43
C SER A 379 80.47 -17.40 32.45
N GLU A 380 79.58 -17.80 33.36
CA GLU A 380 79.09 -19.17 33.45
C GLU A 380 78.11 -19.49 32.32
N GLN A 381 77.94 -20.79 32.04
CA GLN A 381 76.93 -21.27 31.08
C GLN A 381 75.53 -20.83 31.53
N GLY A 382 74.70 -20.28 30.59
CA GLY A 382 73.33 -19.76 30.88
C GLY A 382 73.30 -18.31 31.38
N SER A 383 74.51 -17.67 31.55
CA SER A 383 74.54 -16.25 31.95
C SER A 383 73.86 -15.35 30.91
N LEU A 384 73.02 -14.41 31.36
CA LEU A 384 72.40 -13.45 30.48
C LEU A 384 73.43 -12.45 29.98
N VAL A 385 73.57 -12.35 28.67
CA VAL A 385 74.46 -11.43 27.99
C VAL A 385 73.73 -10.13 27.67
N THR A 386 72.61 -10.24 26.96
CA THR A 386 71.77 -9.11 26.57
C THR A 386 70.39 -9.63 26.12
N LYS A 387 69.52 -8.74 25.68
CA LYS A 387 68.20 -9.08 25.19
C LYS A 387 67.90 -8.27 23.93
N VAL A 388 67.39 -8.91 22.89
CA VAL A 388 66.78 -8.19 21.77
C VAL A 388 65.33 -7.89 22.13
N VAL A 389 64.93 -6.63 21.99
CA VAL A 389 63.55 -6.18 22.25
C VAL A 389 62.95 -5.71 20.95
N ALA A 390 61.83 -6.29 20.56
CA ALA A 390 61.06 -5.85 19.42
C ALA A 390 59.60 -5.76 19.80
N VAL A 391 58.86 -4.98 19.03
CA VAL A 391 57.41 -4.84 19.10
C VAL A 391 56.85 -4.97 17.71
N ASP A 392 55.63 -5.45 17.65
CA ASP A 392 54.87 -5.55 16.45
C ASP A 392 53.58 -4.74 16.64
N ALA A 393 53.12 -4.02 15.61
CA ALA A 393 51.94 -3.20 15.69
C ALA A 393 50.66 -3.99 15.43
N ASP A 394 50.81 -5.13 14.73
CA ASP A 394 49.68 -6.01 14.44
C ASP A 394 49.03 -6.59 15.69
N SER A 395 48.02 -7.40 15.53
CA SER A 395 47.23 -7.93 16.62
C SER A 395 47.25 -9.46 16.67
N GLY A 396 47.02 -10.02 17.87
CA GLY A 396 46.84 -11.45 18.07
C GLY A 396 48.06 -12.28 17.59
N HIS A 397 47.85 -13.21 16.67
CA HIS A 397 48.88 -14.09 16.13
C HIS A 397 49.89 -13.35 15.27
N ASN A 398 49.50 -12.31 14.57
CA ASN A 398 50.35 -11.53 13.69
C ASN A 398 51.46 -10.83 14.47
N SER A 399 51.22 -10.43 15.73
CA SER A 399 52.18 -9.78 16.61
C SER A 399 53.03 -10.73 17.47
N TRP A 400 52.88 -12.05 17.35
CA TRP A 400 53.70 -12.98 18.12
C TRP A 400 55.10 -13.09 17.55
N LEU A 401 56.13 -12.68 18.30
CA LEU A 401 57.50 -12.57 17.86
C LEU A 401 58.32 -13.79 18.21
N PHE A 402 59.13 -14.22 17.24
CA PHE A 402 60.10 -15.31 17.34
C PHE A 402 61.49 -14.79 16.99
N TYR A 403 62.48 -15.11 17.87
CA TYR A 403 63.85 -14.66 17.77
C TYR A 403 64.75 -15.79 17.39
N HIS A 404 65.63 -15.62 16.37
CA HIS A 404 66.64 -16.61 16.02
C HIS A 404 67.87 -15.92 15.47
N PHE A 405 69.03 -16.69 15.63
CA PHE A 405 70.24 -16.29 14.99
C PHE A 405 70.21 -16.74 13.52
N ILE A 406 70.68 -15.85 12.64
CA ILE A 406 70.98 -16.16 11.24
C ILE A 406 72.40 -15.73 10.94
N HIS A 407 73.11 -16.47 10.06
CA HIS A 407 74.49 -16.20 9.72
C HIS A 407 75.45 -16.15 10.93
N THR A 408 75.53 -17.21 11.67
CA THR A 408 76.43 -17.34 12.83
C THR A 408 77.75 -17.94 12.46
N PRO A 409 78.89 -17.42 12.97
CA PRO A 409 80.15 -18.13 12.90
C PRO A 409 80.11 -19.40 13.80
N GLU A 410 80.42 -20.53 13.29
CA GLU A 410 80.54 -21.79 14.09
C GLU A 410 81.89 -21.98 14.68
N PRO A 411 82.04 -22.45 15.92
CA PRO A 411 80.96 -22.68 16.91
C PRO A 411 80.61 -21.40 17.69
N LEU A 412 79.27 -21.02 17.68
CA LEU A 412 78.75 -19.85 18.40
C LEU A 412 78.62 -20.21 19.91
N PRO A 413 79.22 -19.42 20.83
CA PRO A 413 79.09 -19.66 22.25
C PRO A 413 77.83 -19.01 22.88
N PHE A 414 76.93 -18.57 22.08
CA PHE A 414 75.69 -17.90 22.52
C PHE A 414 74.44 -18.66 22.04
N SER A 415 73.34 -18.56 22.79
CA SER A 415 72.02 -19.02 22.48
C SER A 415 71.05 -17.91 22.63
N ILE A 416 69.93 -17.90 21.86
CA ILE A 416 68.83 -16.96 21.96
C ILE A 416 67.59 -17.72 22.33
N ALA A 417 66.86 -17.16 23.31
CA ALA A 417 65.56 -17.66 23.69
C ALA A 417 64.50 -17.20 22.65
N GLN A 418 63.85 -18.19 22.01
CA GLN A 418 62.98 -18.01 20.84
C GLN A 418 61.82 -17.01 21.07
N HIS A 419 61.27 -16.94 22.27
CA HIS A 419 60.09 -16.08 22.59
C HIS A 419 60.43 -14.86 23.38
N THR A 420 61.57 -14.81 24.08
CA THR A 420 61.89 -13.66 24.95
C THR A 420 62.99 -12.79 24.36
N GLY A 421 63.71 -13.25 23.34
CA GLY A 421 64.85 -12.51 22.77
C GLY A 421 66.07 -12.43 23.67
N GLU A 422 66.11 -13.16 24.80
CA GLU A 422 67.26 -13.20 25.70
C GLU A 422 68.40 -13.95 25.08
N ILE A 423 69.58 -13.34 25.02
CA ILE A 423 70.81 -13.93 24.55
C ILE A 423 71.61 -14.32 25.75
N ARG A 424 71.92 -15.64 25.83
CA ARG A 424 72.66 -16.24 26.96
C ARG A 424 73.87 -16.97 26.46
N THR A 425 74.86 -17.16 27.33
CA THR A 425 76.04 -18.06 27.03
C THR A 425 75.58 -19.51 26.90
N SER A 426 75.93 -20.20 25.80
CA SER A 426 75.57 -21.59 25.57
C SER A 426 76.53 -22.57 26.24
N ARG A 427 77.76 -22.14 26.54
CA ARG A 427 78.82 -22.88 27.17
C ARG A 427 79.82 -21.94 27.87
N VAL A 428 80.72 -22.48 28.72
CA VAL A 428 81.87 -21.76 29.29
C VAL A 428 82.82 -21.38 28.15
N PHE A 429 83.36 -20.15 28.20
CA PHE A 429 84.37 -19.69 27.22
C PHE A 429 85.70 -20.41 27.36
N GLN A 430 86.36 -20.66 26.22
CA GLN A 430 87.72 -21.23 26.13
C GLN A 430 88.68 -20.13 25.67
N GLU A 431 89.96 -20.26 25.90
CA GLU A 431 91.00 -19.28 25.49
C GLU A 431 90.88 -18.85 24.03
N LYS A 432 90.43 -19.74 23.16
CA LYS A 432 90.20 -19.49 21.73
C LYS A 432 88.97 -18.59 21.47
N ASP A 433 88.10 -18.42 22.46
CA ASP A 433 86.87 -17.65 22.34
C ASP A 433 87.03 -16.12 22.65
N VAL A 434 88.25 -15.71 22.97
CA VAL A 434 88.63 -14.30 23.14
C VAL A 434 88.68 -13.64 21.75
N MET A 435 87.49 -13.34 21.25
CA MET A 435 87.30 -12.81 19.90
C MET A 435 86.04 -11.86 19.83
N LYS A 436 85.97 -11.19 18.70
CA LYS A 436 84.77 -10.46 18.31
C LYS A 436 83.86 -11.37 17.53
N TYR A 437 82.63 -11.54 17.99
CA TYR A 437 81.61 -12.29 17.28
C TYR A 437 80.58 -11.29 16.67
N LYS A 438 80.35 -11.37 15.33
CA LYS A 438 79.34 -10.67 14.62
C LYS A 438 78.20 -11.64 14.39
N VAL A 439 77.01 -11.34 14.98
CA VAL A 439 75.82 -12.17 14.93
C VAL A 439 74.66 -11.37 14.39
N VAL A 440 73.88 -11.98 13.52
CA VAL A 440 72.65 -11.39 13.04
C VAL A 440 71.46 -12.08 13.73
N VAL A 441 70.65 -11.28 14.43
CA VAL A 441 69.39 -11.74 15.01
C VAL A 441 68.28 -11.38 14.08
N MET A 442 67.46 -12.36 13.72
CA MET A 442 66.18 -12.16 13.03
C MET A 442 65.05 -12.25 14.03
N VAL A 443 64.17 -11.26 13.99
CA VAL A 443 62.91 -11.25 14.67
C VAL A 443 61.84 -11.46 13.61
N LYS A 444 61.03 -12.47 13.78
CA LYS A 444 59.98 -12.86 12.84
C LYS A 444 58.66 -12.93 13.57
N ASP A 445 57.60 -12.42 12.96
CA ASP A 445 56.23 -12.58 13.45
C ASP A 445 55.65 -13.98 13.14
N ASN A 446 54.42 -14.23 13.53
CA ASN A 446 53.66 -15.45 13.28
C ASN A 446 52.48 -15.25 12.34
N GLY A 447 52.49 -14.22 11.55
CA GLY A 447 51.44 -13.93 10.57
C GLY A 447 51.59 -14.74 9.28
N ASP A 448 50.66 -14.60 8.36
CA ASP A 448 50.67 -15.23 7.04
C ASP A 448 50.36 -14.18 5.94
N PRO A 449 51.34 -13.83 5.07
CA PRO A 449 52.76 -14.25 5.10
C PRO A 449 53.50 -13.63 6.29
N SER A 450 54.41 -14.36 6.89
CA SER A 450 55.19 -13.85 8.02
C SER A 450 56.25 -12.83 7.58
N LEU A 451 56.30 -11.71 8.32
CA LEU A 451 57.26 -10.64 8.13
C LEU A 451 58.43 -10.76 9.10
N SER A 452 59.52 -10.08 8.84
CA SER A 452 60.70 -10.17 9.72
C SER A 452 61.58 -8.94 9.62
N ALA A 453 62.25 -8.63 10.74
CA ALA A 453 63.32 -7.65 10.81
C ALA A 453 64.60 -8.26 11.31
N THR A 454 65.75 -7.68 10.99
CA THR A 454 67.06 -8.18 11.39
C THR A 454 67.89 -7.09 12.03
N VAL A 455 68.69 -7.46 13.02
CA VAL A 455 69.69 -6.60 13.63
C VAL A 455 71.01 -7.27 13.80
N THR A 456 72.10 -6.55 13.54
CA THR A 456 73.47 -7.07 13.72
C THR A 456 73.97 -6.64 15.08
N MET A 457 74.45 -7.64 15.84
CA MET A 457 75.06 -7.44 17.15
C MET A 457 76.55 -7.92 17.11
N ASN A 458 77.36 -7.15 17.79
CA ASN A 458 78.79 -7.50 17.94
C ASN A 458 79.08 -7.80 19.39
N PHE A 459 79.53 -9.05 19.69
CA PHE A 459 79.94 -9.47 21.02
C PHE A 459 81.47 -9.47 21.10
N VAL A 460 81.99 -8.94 22.19
CA VAL A 460 83.39 -8.93 22.51
C VAL A 460 83.57 -9.69 23.82
N VAL A 461 84.20 -10.86 23.76
CA VAL A 461 84.58 -11.65 24.93
C VAL A 461 85.98 -11.21 25.38
N ALA A 462 86.07 -10.66 26.62
CA ALA A 462 87.31 -10.12 27.17
C ALA A 462 87.56 -10.59 28.61
N ASP A 463 88.79 -10.81 28.96
CA ASP A 463 89.20 -11.34 30.26
C ASP A 463 89.36 -10.23 31.32
N HIS A 464 89.72 -9.02 30.94
CA HIS A 464 89.88 -7.88 31.85
C HIS A 464 89.19 -6.63 31.31
N PHE A 465 88.33 -6.08 32.17
CA PHE A 465 87.78 -4.75 31.97
C PHE A 465 88.79 -3.68 32.47
N GLN A 466 89.87 -3.45 31.67
CA GLN A 466 90.55 -2.18 31.84
C GLN A 466 89.58 -1.08 31.30
N GLN A 467 89.07 -0.26 32.25
CA GLN A 467 88.55 0.99 31.87
C GLN A 467 89.59 1.80 31.12
N VAL A 468 89.59 1.73 29.83
CA VAL A 468 90.23 2.74 29.03
C VAL A 468 89.26 3.97 29.12
N MET A 469 89.45 4.68 30.27
CA MET A 469 89.03 6.06 30.22
C MET A 469 89.88 6.73 29.17
N PRO A 470 89.29 7.41 28.20
CA PRO A 470 90.04 8.26 27.31
C PRO A 470 90.68 9.32 28.22
N ASN A 471 92.00 9.36 28.23
CA ASN A 471 92.82 10.35 28.91
C ASN A 471 92.36 11.73 28.41
N LYS A 472 91.71 12.46 29.27
CA LYS A 472 91.26 13.84 28.98
C LYS A 472 92.48 14.72 29.01
N GLY A 473 93.19 14.76 27.83
CA GLY A 473 94.13 15.83 27.54
C GLY A 473 93.33 17.12 27.32
N ASN A 474 93.58 18.04 28.19
CA ASN A 474 93.25 19.45 28.24
C ASN A 474 92.79 20.11 26.94
N HIS A 475 91.81 21.00 27.20
CA HIS A 475 91.30 22.12 26.36
C HIS A 475 90.20 21.77 25.34
N PHE A 476 89.00 21.84 25.87
CA PHE A 476 87.98 22.65 25.19
C PHE A 476 87.02 23.23 26.24
N ARG A 477 86.85 24.55 26.17
CA ARG A 477 85.91 25.36 26.94
C ARG A 477 84.51 24.78 26.82
N GLU A 478 83.88 24.47 27.94
CA GLU A 478 82.45 24.26 28.02
C GLU A 478 81.79 25.64 27.77
N GLU A 479 81.21 25.81 26.60
CA GLU A 479 80.17 26.80 26.45
C GLU A 479 78.88 26.20 27.01
N ASP A 480 78.47 26.75 28.13
CA ASP A 480 77.17 26.57 28.76
C ASP A 480 76.02 26.97 27.82
N THR A 481 75.54 26.08 27.00
CA THR A 481 74.33 26.30 26.20
C THR A 481 73.04 25.78 26.85
N GLN A 482 73.10 25.25 28.09
CA GLN A 482 71.87 24.78 28.76
C GLN A 482 71.15 25.85 29.61
N SER A 483 71.73 27.00 29.90
CA SER A 483 71.05 28.00 30.74
C SER A 483 70.08 28.91 29.95
N ASN A 484 70.28 29.05 28.63
CA ASN A 484 69.49 29.96 27.83
C ASN A 484 68.09 29.42 27.46
N LEU A 485 67.93 28.10 27.30
CA LEU A 485 66.65 27.50 26.95
C LEU A 485 65.64 27.62 28.10
N GLN A 486 66.09 27.42 29.34
CA GLN A 486 65.24 27.61 30.54
C GLN A 486 64.84 29.03 30.73
N ILE A 487 65.72 30.02 30.46
CA ILE A 487 65.41 31.45 30.54
C ILE A 487 64.39 31.84 29.48
N TYR A 488 64.55 31.37 28.24
CA TYR A 488 63.59 31.63 27.14
C TYR A 488 62.21 30.99 27.44
N LEU A 489 62.18 29.82 28.08
CA LEU A 489 60.91 29.16 28.44
C LEU A 489 60.21 29.93 29.56
N VAL A 490 60.95 30.40 30.57
CA VAL A 490 60.41 31.23 31.67
C VAL A 490 59.90 32.56 31.14
N ILE A 491 60.66 33.21 30.23
CA ILE A 491 60.26 34.48 29.58
C ILE A 491 59.02 34.25 28.71
N GLY A 492 58.95 33.14 27.97
CA GLY A 492 57.77 32.77 27.14
C GLY A 492 56.51 32.59 27.99
N VAL A 493 56.60 31.86 29.10
CA VAL A 493 55.47 31.65 30.01
C VAL A 493 55.04 32.96 30.67
N ALA A 494 56.02 33.81 31.06
CA ALA A 494 55.73 35.13 31.66
C ALA A 494 55.02 36.07 30.65
N LEU A 495 55.43 36.06 29.39
CA LEU A 495 54.78 36.84 28.33
C LEU A 495 53.37 36.37 28.04
N ILE A 496 53.14 35.05 27.99
CA ILE A 496 51.79 34.47 27.80
C ILE A 496 50.87 34.84 28.99
N SER A 497 51.37 34.75 30.21
CA SER A 497 50.64 35.13 31.39
C SER A 497 50.31 36.63 31.41
N LEU A 498 51.24 37.47 31.00
CA LEU A 498 51.02 38.92 30.89
C LEU A 498 49.93 39.23 29.82
N LEU A 499 49.99 38.55 28.68
CA LEU A 499 49.04 38.71 27.60
C LEU A 499 47.63 38.28 28.03
N PHE A 500 47.53 37.17 28.80
CA PHE A 500 46.28 36.72 29.40
C PHE A 500 45.70 37.75 30.39
N VAL A 501 46.51 38.30 31.28
CA VAL A 501 46.08 39.35 32.20
C VAL A 501 45.62 40.59 31.43
N LEU A 502 46.34 40.97 30.38
CA LEU A 502 45.98 42.13 29.55
C LEU A 502 44.63 41.92 28.86
N THR A 503 44.38 40.69 28.32
CA THR A 503 43.08 40.40 27.73
C THR A 503 41.96 40.42 28.75
N VAL A 504 42.16 39.88 29.95
CA VAL A 504 41.17 39.93 31.05
C VAL A 504 40.88 41.38 31.44
N VAL A 505 41.91 42.21 31.56
CA VAL A 505 41.76 43.67 31.88
C VAL A 505 41.01 44.40 30.78
N LEU A 506 41.30 44.10 29.48
CA LEU A 506 40.60 44.69 28.34
C LEU A 506 39.12 44.27 28.33
N VAL A 507 38.83 43.01 28.66
CA VAL A 507 37.43 42.52 28.79
C VAL A 507 36.71 43.21 29.95
N ILE A 508 37.39 43.40 31.10
CA ILE A 508 36.82 44.11 32.24
C ILE A 508 36.57 45.58 31.87
N ILE A 509 37.53 46.27 31.24
CA ILE A 509 37.38 47.67 30.79
C ILE A 509 36.27 47.80 29.73
N SER A 510 36.17 46.81 28.81
CA SER A 510 35.07 46.73 27.86
C SER A 510 33.71 46.60 28.53
N LYS A 511 33.63 45.74 29.55
CA LYS A 511 32.40 45.60 30.36
C LYS A 511 32.10 46.79 31.27
N CYS A 512 33.10 47.50 31.75
CA CYS A 512 32.87 48.70 32.56
C CYS A 512 32.55 49.96 31.73
N LYS A 513 32.68 49.90 30.39
CA LYS A 513 32.37 51.02 29.50
C LYS A 513 30.93 50.99 28.95
N GLU A 514 30.18 49.97 29.29
CA GLU A 514 28.74 49.86 28.96
C GLU A 514 27.87 50.23 30.19
N SER A 515 27.93 51.46 30.62
CA SER A 515 26.91 52.03 31.48
C SER A 515 26.74 53.53 31.18
N GLU A 516 26.18 53.82 30.01
CA GLU A 516 25.41 55.06 29.77
C GLU A 516 24.11 54.71 29.10
N PRO A 517 22.95 55.23 29.53
CA PRO A 517 21.67 54.91 28.98
C PRO A 517 21.47 55.66 27.68
N LEU A 518 21.39 54.95 26.55
CA LEU A 518 20.96 55.46 25.27
C LEU A 518 19.42 55.52 25.18
N PRO A 519 18.90 56.54 24.51
CA PRO A 519 17.45 56.79 24.49
C PRO A 519 16.71 55.75 23.66
N ASN A 520 15.52 55.45 24.12
CA ASN A 520 14.45 54.65 23.57
C ASN A 520 14.43 54.67 22.02
N ILE A 521 14.97 53.62 21.38
CA ILE A 521 14.58 53.24 20.03
C ILE A 521 14.00 51.83 20.22
N GLY A 522 12.71 51.71 19.94
CA GLY A 522 11.97 50.48 20.09
C GLY A 522 12.56 49.32 19.29
N PRO A 523 12.39 48.09 19.76
CA PRO A 523 12.96 46.92 19.09
C PRO A 523 12.27 46.69 17.78
N ILE A 524 13.01 46.85 16.69
CA ILE A 524 12.63 46.35 15.38
C ILE A 524 12.97 44.87 15.35
N GLY A 525 11.94 44.05 15.27
CA GLY A 525 12.04 42.75 14.63
C GLY A 525 12.44 41.56 15.47
N THR A 526 11.59 41.17 16.39
CA THR A 526 11.39 39.75 16.73
C THR A 526 9.92 39.48 17.00
N HIS A 527 9.08 39.70 16.02
CA HIS A 527 7.69 39.26 16.04
C HIS A 527 7.38 38.46 14.78
N LEU A 528 7.97 37.26 14.71
CA LEU A 528 7.48 36.24 13.78
C LEU A 528 6.68 35.15 14.48
N TYR A 529 6.58 35.17 15.81
CA TYR A 529 5.79 34.24 16.57
C TYR A 529 5.16 34.92 17.78
N SER A 530 4.16 35.75 17.59
CA SER A 530 3.16 35.96 18.63
C SER A 530 1.99 36.76 18.10
N GLN A 531 0.90 36.26 18.41
CA GLN A 531 -0.49 36.72 18.38
C GLN A 531 -1.32 36.01 17.34
N VAL A 532 -1.58 34.72 17.66
CA VAL A 532 -2.93 34.23 17.45
C VAL A 532 -3.69 34.56 18.73
N ASP A 533 -4.62 35.49 18.60
CA ASP A 533 -5.53 35.87 19.69
C ASP A 533 -6.27 34.61 20.18
N PRO A 534 -6.22 34.26 21.48
CA PRO A 534 -6.94 33.11 22.03
C PRO A 534 -8.46 33.14 21.77
N GLY A 535 -9.01 34.31 21.44
CA GLY A 535 -10.42 34.48 21.10
C GLY A 535 -10.82 33.96 19.69
N MET A 536 -9.84 33.70 18.80
CA MET A 536 -10.16 33.13 17.47
C MET A 536 -10.22 31.61 17.43
N LEU A 537 -9.64 30.93 18.40
CA LEU A 537 -9.66 29.46 18.48
C LEU A 537 -11.02 28.87 18.87
N SER A 538 -11.92 29.69 19.42
CA SER A 538 -13.27 29.25 19.80
C SER A 538 -14.30 29.24 18.65
N LYS A 539 -13.92 29.69 17.45
CA LYS A 539 -14.85 29.72 16.30
C LYS A 539 -14.70 28.52 15.33
N PHE A 540 -13.71 27.67 15.56
CA PHE A 540 -13.52 26.48 14.71
C PHE A 540 -13.86 25.22 15.49
N ASN A 541 -15.08 24.80 15.33
CA ASN A 541 -15.65 23.67 16.07
C ASN A 541 -15.45 22.32 15.38
N HIS A 542 -14.45 22.14 14.54
CA HIS A 542 -14.01 20.85 14.01
C HIS A 542 -12.54 20.95 13.64
N GLY A 543 -11.72 20.17 14.31
CA GLY A 543 -10.28 20.06 14.33
C GLY A 543 -9.49 19.99 13.03
N THR A 544 -9.84 20.76 12.05
CA THR A 544 -9.03 20.99 10.86
C THR A 544 -8.55 22.42 10.85
N LEU A 545 -7.28 22.60 11.12
CA LEU A 545 -6.59 23.85 10.82
C LEU A 545 -6.75 24.13 9.32
N PRO A 546 -7.28 25.30 8.95
CA PRO A 546 -7.21 25.68 7.55
C PRO A 546 -5.74 25.76 7.16
N LEU A 547 -5.44 25.17 6.04
CA LEU A 547 -4.14 25.22 5.39
C LEU A 547 -3.91 26.60 4.74
N PRO A 548 -3.42 27.62 5.44
CA PRO A 548 -3.20 28.90 4.80
C PRO A 548 -1.76 29.17 4.48
N TYR A 549 -0.90 28.17 4.60
CA TYR A 549 0.50 28.53 4.69
C TYR A 549 1.37 27.99 3.61
N SER A 550 0.80 27.37 2.64
CA SER A 550 1.67 26.73 1.67
C SER A 550 2.03 27.57 0.52
N TYR A 551 1.64 28.90 0.44
CA TYR A 551 1.53 29.05 -0.86
C TYR A 551 1.86 30.17 -1.59
N ASN A 552 2.53 31.04 -1.16
CA ASN A 552 2.90 32.23 -1.92
C ASN A 552 4.35 32.65 -1.67
N VAL A 553 5.27 31.68 -1.66
CA VAL A 553 6.69 31.96 -1.76
C VAL A 553 7.16 31.50 -3.13
N CYS A 554 7.19 32.41 -4.07
CA CYS A 554 7.90 32.20 -5.33
C CYS A 554 9.38 32.50 -5.10
N VAL A 555 10.23 31.50 -5.28
CA VAL A 555 11.68 31.69 -5.33
C VAL A 555 12.05 31.99 -6.78
N ALA A 556 12.42 33.23 -7.07
CA ALA A 556 13.01 33.57 -8.35
C ALA A 556 14.53 33.41 -8.23
N MET A 557 15.13 32.61 -9.13
CA MET A 557 16.58 32.57 -9.28
C MET A 557 16.97 33.69 -10.22
N ASP A 558 17.77 34.63 -9.76
CA ASP A 558 18.50 35.54 -10.64
C ASP A 558 19.79 34.84 -11.06
N SER A 559 19.91 34.57 -12.35
CA SER A 559 21.01 33.79 -12.94
C SER A 559 22.35 34.54 -13.01
N SER A 560 22.43 35.75 -12.51
CA SER A 560 23.64 36.58 -12.64
C SER A 560 24.51 36.68 -11.38
N GLU A 561 24.00 36.35 -10.17
CA GLU A 561 24.81 36.55 -8.95
C GLU A 561 24.64 35.49 -7.86
N GLY A 562 23.86 34.43 -8.04
CA GLY A 562 23.78 33.31 -7.07
C GLY A 562 23.10 33.63 -5.74
N ASP A 563 22.44 34.78 -5.62
CA ASP A 563 21.69 35.16 -4.43
C ASP A 563 20.18 34.89 -4.56
N PHE A 564 19.59 34.31 -3.49
CA PHE A 564 18.16 34.07 -3.41
C PHE A 564 17.44 35.31 -2.86
N THR A 565 16.54 35.89 -3.65
CA THR A 565 15.65 36.96 -3.18
C THR A 565 14.23 36.42 -2.98
N PHE A 566 13.69 36.63 -1.77
CA PHE A 566 12.29 36.31 -1.46
C PHE A 566 11.41 37.51 -1.84
N ILE A 567 10.53 37.32 -2.82
CA ILE A 567 9.54 38.33 -3.20
C ILE A 567 8.24 38.02 -2.49
N LYS A 568 7.78 38.95 -1.66
CA LYS A 568 6.46 38.87 -1.06
C LYS A 568 5.42 39.22 -2.12
N ALA A 569 4.51 38.29 -2.41
CA ALA A 569 3.43 38.52 -3.34
C ALA A 569 2.55 39.69 -2.86
N ASP A 570 2.42 40.71 -3.69
CA ASP A 570 1.51 41.82 -3.45
C ASP A 570 0.07 41.33 -3.62
N GLN A 571 -0.82 41.72 -2.74
CA GLN A 571 -2.20 41.18 -2.62
C GLN A 571 -3.14 41.54 -3.79
N ASN A 572 -2.63 42.09 -4.89
CA ASN A 572 -3.43 42.62 -5.99
C ASN A 572 -3.17 42.01 -7.38
N VAL A 573 -2.57 40.81 -7.45
CA VAL A 573 -2.43 40.14 -8.74
C VAL A 573 -3.57 39.15 -8.93
N PRO A 574 -4.41 39.27 -9.98
CA PRO A 574 -5.47 38.31 -10.26
C PRO A 574 -4.91 36.92 -10.52
N ILE A 575 -5.57 35.91 -9.97
CA ILE A 575 -5.16 34.49 -10.02
C ILE A 575 -5.09 33.93 -11.45
N ASP A 576 -5.75 34.57 -12.39
CA ASP A 576 -5.84 34.07 -13.78
C ASP A 576 -4.57 34.23 -14.63
N ASN A 577 -3.54 34.92 -14.13
CA ASN A 577 -2.27 35.09 -14.85
C ASN A 577 -1.14 34.16 -14.40
N LEU A 578 -1.41 33.20 -13.52
CA LEU A 578 -0.39 32.27 -12.98
C LEU A 578 -0.49 30.86 -13.54
N ILE A 579 -1.42 30.56 -14.45
CA ILE A 579 -1.65 29.20 -14.99
C ILE A 579 -1.18 29.03 -16.43
N ASP A 580 -0.75 30.09 -17.13
CA ASP A 580 -0.38 30.02 -18.54
C ASP A 580 1.16 30.08 -18.77
N ALA A 581 1.90 29.19 -18.13
CA ALA A 581 3.32 29.02 -18.43
C ALA A 581 3.70 27.60 -18.91
N ASP A 582 2.73 26.77 -19.34
CA ASP A 582 3.01 25.47 -19.95
C ASP A 582 2.03 25.18 -21.11
N ASP A 583 1.99 26.08 -22.12
CA ASP A 583 1.48 25.72 -23.42
C ASP A 583 2.42 26.26 -24.51
N SER A 584 3.55 25.59 -24.65
CA SER A 584 4.37 25.69 -25.87
C SER A 584 3.99 24.52 -26.76
N GLY A 585 3.14 24.85 -27.70
CA GLY A 585 2.61 23.98 -28.72
C GLY A 585 3.66 23.21 -29.51
N PHE A 586 3.30 21.98 -29.81
CA PHE A 586 3.77 21.33 -31.03
C PHE A 586 2.60 21.16 -31.99
N GLY A 587 2.81 21.75 -33.13
CA GLY A 587 1.86 21.87 -34.22
C GLY A 587 1.44 20.54 -34.81
N ASN A 588 0.22 20.53 -35.22
CA ASN A 588 -0.38 19.61 -36.19
C ASN A 588 0.44 19.56 -37.46
N GLU A 589 0.90 18.39 -37.85
CA GLU A 589 0.98 18.01 -39.27
C GLU A 589 0.25 16.70 -39.50
N ASN A 590 -0.80 16.82 -40.32
CA ASN A 590 -1.52 15.75 -40.99
C ASN A 590 -0.58 14.94 -41.87
N ILE A 591 -0.57 13.63 -41.71
CA ILE A 591 -0.35 12.70 -42.83
C ILE A 591 -1.39 11.61 -42.77
N LYS A 592 -2.17 11.57 -43.84
CA LYS A 592 -3.13 10.54 -44.23
C LYS A 592 -2.42 9.30 -44.72
N ASP A 593 -3.18 8.20 -44.58
CA ASP A 593 -3.25 7.00 -45.45
C ASP A 593 -2.10 5.99 -45.40
N THR A 594 -2.33 4.77 -45.01
CA THR A 594 -2.91 3.66 -45.78
C THR A 594 -2.49 2.29 -45.22
N LEU A 595 -3.48 1.40 -45.18
CA LEU A 595 -3.39 -0.05 -45.38
C LEU A 595 -2.90 -0.99 -44.29
N SER A 596 -3.89 -1.73 -43.77
CA SER A 596 -3.79 -3.12 -43.27
C SER A 596 -3.35 -4.10 -44.41
N PRO A 597 -3.26 -5.44 -44.26
CA PRO A 597 -3.34 -6.29 -43.06
C PRO A 597 -2.34 -7.47 -43.04
N SER A 598 -2.53 -8.33 -42.02
CA SER A 598 -2.16 -9.75 -41.97
C SER A 598 -0.73 -10.13 -41.55
N ASN A 599 -0.58 -10.90 -40.48
CA ASN A 599 -0.53 -12.35 -40.48
C ASN A 599 -0.32 -12.95 -39.07
N THR A 600 -1.19 -13.86 -38.78
CA THR A 600 -1.12 -14.99 -37.87
C THR A 600 0.22 -15.74 -37.94
N VAL A 601 0.81 -16.13 -36.82
CA VAL A 601 1.43 -17.46 -36.61
C VAL A 601 1.29 -17.87 -35.12
N GLN A 602 0.66 -18.99 -34.93
CA GLN A 602 0.66 -19.90 -33.81
C GLN A 602 2.00 -20.63 -33.67
N VAL A 603 2.13 -21.31 -32.52
CA VAL A 603 2.94 -22.48 -32.14
C VAL A 603 4.04 -22.07 -31.13
N SER A 604 4.12 -22.57 -29.93
CA SER A 604 3.75 -23.81 -29.23
C SER A 604 3.82 -23.57 -27.73
#